data_b205b5f56f692b0739c2a93b7fa6254a
#
_entry.id   b205b5f56f692b0739c2a93b7fa6254a
#
_cell.length_a   1.000
_cell.length_b   1.000
_cell.length_c   1.000
_cell.angle_alpha   90.00
_cell.angle_beta   90.00
_cell.angle_gamma   90.00
#
_symmetry.space_group_name_H-M   'P 1'
#
loop_
_entity.id
_entity.type
_entity.pdbx_description
1 polymer ?
#
loop_
_entity_poly.entity_id
_entity_poly.type
_entity_poly.pdbx_seq_one_letter_code
_entity_poly.pdbx_strand_id
1 'polypeptide(L)'
;MERFPEIEPFGQGMLDVGDGQRIYWEASGNPDGRPAVCLHGGPGSGSAPGRRRLFDPEAYLIVQFDQRGCGRSTPHAGDPATDLSANTTHHLIADMERLREHLGIRRWLLWGGSWG
;
A
#
# COMPACT_ATOMS: atom_id res chain seq x y z
N MET A 1 22.38 -4.06 5.96
CA MET A 1 21.31 -3.25 6.55
C MET A 1 20.50 -4.11 7.52
N GLU A 2 20.44 -3.69 8.75
CA GLU A 2 19.63 -4.40 9.72
C GLU A 2 18.16 -4.12 9.50
N ARG A 3 17.36 -5.17 9.64
CA ARG A 3 15.92 -5.07 9.56
C ARG A 3 15.32 -5.27 10.94
N PHE A 4 14.20 -4.62 11.17
CA PHE A 4 13.42 -4.84 12.37
C PHE A 4 12.77 -6.23 12.36
N PRO A 5 12.28 -6.74 13.50
CA PRO A 5 11.64 -8.05 13.56
C PRO A 5 10.44 -8.17 12.61
N GLU A 6 10.12 -9.37 12.22
CA GLU A 6 8.89 -9.65 11.48
C GLU A 6 7.68 -9.35 12.34
N ILE A 7 6.69 -8.72 11.74
CA ILE A 7 5.43 -8.37 12.38
C ILE A 7 4.26 -8.72 11.46
N GLU A 8 3.11 -8.97 12.07
CA GLU A 8 1.88 -9.17 11.34
C GLU A 8 1.07 -7.87 11.30
N PRO A 9 0.25 -7.65 10.26
CA PRO A 9 -0.63 -6.49 10.24
C PRO A 9 -1.68 -6.59 11.34
N PHE A 10 -1.96 -5.46 12.00
CA PHE A 10 -3.06 -5.37 12.95
C PHE A 10 -4.37 -4.97 12.26
N GLY A 11 -4.31 -4.51 11.02
CA GLY A 11 -5.48 -4.16 10.22
C GLY A 11 -5.21 -4.40 8.75
N GLN A 12 -6.25 -4.79 8.02
CA GLN A 12 -6.15 -5.02 6.59
C GLN A 12 -7.55 -4.96 5.98
N GLY A 13 -7.61 -4.72 4.68
CA GLY A 13 -8.89 -4.68 4.00
C GLY A 13 -8.77 -4.33 2.54
N MET A 14 -9.93 -4.17 1.92
CA MET A 14 -10.04 -3.70 0.54
C MET A 14 -10.72 -2.35 0.56
N LEU A 15 -10.16 -1.39 -0.18
CA LEU A 15 -10.70 -0.05 -0.30
C LEU A 15 -11.17 0.19 -1.73
N ASP A 16 -12.44 0.55 -1.89
CA ASP A 16 -12.99 0.98 -3.18
C ASP A 16 -12.45 2.38 -3.49
N VAL A 17 -11.73 2.51 -4.59
CA VAL A 17 -11.12 3.76 -5.01
C VAL A 17 -11.78 4.34 -6.26
N GLY A 18 -12.95 3.84 -6.65
CA GLY A 18 -13.65 4.24 -7.85
C GLY A 18 -13.18 3.48 -9.08
N ASP A 19 -13.77 3.76 -10.22
CA ASP A 19 -13.42 3.14 -11.51
C ASP A 19 -13.54 1.61 -11.52
N GLY A 20 -14.34 1.04 -10.61
CA GLY A 20 -14.44 -0.40 -10.44
C GLY A 20 -13.21 -1.04 -9.80
N GLN A 21 -12.33 -0.24 -9.22
CA GLN A 21 -11.08 -0.69 -8.64
C GLN A 21 -11.16 -0.75 -7.12
N ARG A 22 -10.57 -1.80 -6.55
CA ARG A 22 -10.39 -1.95 -5.11
C ARG A 22 -8.94 -2.26 -4.83
N ILE A 23 -8.34 -1.55 -3.91
CA ILE A 23 -6.96 -1.80 -3.51
C ILE A 23 -6.91 -2.53 -2.17
N TYR A 24 -6.00 -3.49 -2.08
CA TYR A 24 -5.68 -4.15 -0.81
C TYR A 24 -4.74 -3.26 -0.02
N TRP A 25 -5.00 -3.13 1.28
CA TRP A 25 -4.12 -2.39 2.17
C TRP A 25 -3.93 -3.16 3.48
N GLU A 26 -2.83 -2.87 4.14
CA GLU A 26 -2.56 -3.39 5.48
C GLU A 26 -1.84 -2.34 6.32
N ALA A 27 -2.03 -2.41 7.62
CA ALA A 27 -1.38 -1.54 8.59
C ALA A 27 -0.73 -2.40 9.67
N SER A 28 0.50 -2.06 10.00
CA SER A 28 1.33 -2.82 10.94
C SER A 28 2.05 -1.86 11.89
N GLY A 29 2.63 -2.40 12.96
CA GLY A 29 3.42 -1.63 13.89
C GLY A 29 2.59 -0.92 14.94
N ASN A 30 2.91 0.34 15.21
CA ASN A 30 2.25 1.12 16.26
C ASN A 30 1.10 1.95 15.68
N PRO A 31 -0.17 1.69 16.09
CA PRO A 31 -1.31 2.48 15.59
C PRO A 31 -1.21 3.97 15.90
N ASP A 32 -0.47 4.35 16.93
CA ASP A 32 -0.27 5.73 17.34
C ASP A 32 1.09 6.28 16.90
N GLY A 33 1.84 5.50 16.11
CA GLY A 33 3.16 5.88 15.65
C GLY A 33 3.12 6.87 14.49
N ARG A 34 4.30 7.26 14.02
CA ARG A 34 4.43 8.11 12.85
C ARG A 34 3.97 7.35 11.61
N PRO A 35 3.02 7.87 10.84
CA PRO A 35 2.56 7.17 9.65
C PRO A 35 3.61 7.15 8.55
N ALA A 36 3.85 5.96 8.01
CA ALA A 36 4.70 5.77 6.85
C ALA A 36 3.98 4.84 5.87
N VAL A 37 3.93 5.22 4.60
CA VAL A 37 3.37 4.37 3.56
C VAL A 37 4.51 3.85 2.69
N CYS A 38 4.52 2.54 2.49
CA CYS A 38 5.50 1.87 1.65
C CYS A 38 4.89 1.58 0.29
N LEU A 39 5.46 2.18 -0.74
CA LEU A 39 5.04 1.97 -2.13
C LEU A 39 5.91 0.86 -2.72
N HIS A 40 5.27 -0.23 -3.15
CA HIS A 40 6.02 -1.34 -3.75
C HIS A 40 6.60 -0.95 -5.10
N GLY A 41 7.69 -1.60 -5.47
CA GLY A 41 8.32 -1.39 -6.76
C GLY A 41 7.73 -2.27 -7.85
N GLY A 42 7.97 -1.89 -9.11
CA GLY A 42 7.64 -2.67 -10.31
C GLY A 42 6.14 -2.79 -10.59
N PRO A 43 5.66 -2.41 -11.77
CA PRO A 43 4.27 -2.66 -12.10
C PRO A 43 4.01 -4.18 -12.10
N GLY A 44 2.85 -4.57 -11.55
CA GLY A 44 2.46 -5.98 -11.47
C GLY A 44 2.95 -6.73 -10.24
N SER A 45 3.87 -6.15 -9.45
CA SER A 45 4.22 -6.74 -8.16
C SER A 45 3.17 -6.34 -7.11
N GLY A 46 3.45 -6.54 -5.85
CA GLY A 46 2.56 -6.17 -4.77
C GLY A 46 3.35 -5.85 -3.52
N SER A 47 2.67 -5.58 -2.43
CA SER A 47 3.31 -5.41 -1.14
C SER A 47 3.95 -6.72 -0.70
N ALA A 48 4.97 -6.62 0.14
CA ALA A 48 5.71 -7.79 0.62
C ALA A 48 5.91 -7.69 2.14
N PRO A 49 5.82 -8.82 2.87
CA PRO A 49 6.03 -8.82 4.31
C PRO A 49 7.37 -8.23 4.74
N GLY A 50 8.41 -8.42 3.94
CA GLY A 50 9.74 -7.90 4.25
C GLY A 50 9.81 -6.38 4.35
N ARG A 51 8.89 -5.65 3.72
CA ARG A 51 8.87 -4.20 3.79
C ARG A 51 8.41 -3.67 5.14
N ARG A 52 7.65 -4.46 5.90
CA ARG A 52 7.28 -4.11 7.27
C ARG A 52 8.49 -4.01 8.18
N ARG A 53 9.60 -4.63 7.79
CA ARG A 53 10.84 -4.66 8.58
C ARG A 53 11.77 -3.48 8.31
N LEU A 54 11.35 -2.54 7.48
CA LEU A 54 12.15 -1.35 7.14
C LEU A 54 11.98 -0.22 8.14
N PHE A 55 10.96 -0.27 8.95
CA PHE A 55 10.65 0.75 9.96
C PHE A 55 10.53 0.13 11.33
N ASP A 56 10.88 0.90 12.36
CA ASP A 56 10.70 0.49 13.74
C ASP A 56 9.21 0.34 14.06
N PRO A 57 8.72 -0.87 14.36
CA PRO A 57 7.29 -1.08 14.60
C PRO A 57 6.78 -0.45 15.89
N GLU A 58 7.66 -0.03 16.80
CA GLU A 58 7.27 0.69 18.01
C GLU A 58 7.08 2.18 17.76
N ALA A 59 7.80 2.72 16.76
CA ALA A 59 7.79 4.15 16.46
C ALA A 59 6.89 4.52 15.28
N TYR A 60 6.61 3.59 14.37
CA TYR A 60 5.91 3.87 13.13
C TYR A 60 4.63 3.08 12.97
N LEU A 61 3.64 3.75 12.39
CA LEU A 61 2.48 3.10 11.79
C LEU A 61 2.87 2.79 10.34
N ILE A 62 2.99 1.53 10.01
CA ILE A 62 3.52 1.09 8.72
C ILE A 62 2.36 0.65 7.83
N VAL A 63 2.10 1.41 6.77
CA VAL A 63 1.03 1.13 5.82
C VAL A 63 1.62 0.61 4.53
N GLN A 64 1.05 -0.46 4.02
CA GLN A 64 1.33 -0.98 2.70
C GLN A 64 0.02 -1.14 1.93
N PHE A 65 0.08 -1.04 0.64
CA PHE A 65 -1.06 -1.34 -0.21
C PHE A 65 -0.58 -1.91 -1.54
N ASP A 66 -1.43 -2.69 -2.19
CA ASP A 66 -1.17 -3.19 -3.53
C ASP A 66 -1.79 -2.21 -4.52
N GLN A 67 -0.98 -1.67 -5.42
CA GLN A 67 -1.45 -0.74 -6.44
C GLN A 67 -2.51 -1.38 -7.33
N ARG A 68 -3.29 -0.55 -8.03
CA ARG A 68 -4.30 -1.05 -8.98
C ARG A 68 -3.68 -2.08 -9.91
N GLY A 69 -4.36 -3.20 -10.08
CA GLY A 69 -3.90 -4.28 -10.95
C GLY A 69 -2.82 -5.18 -10.36
N CYS A 70 -2.38 -4.94 -9.12
CA CYS A 70 -1.26 -5.65 -8.50
C CYS A 70 -1.72 -6.48 -7.30
N GLY A 71 -0.97 -7.56 -7.04
CA GLY A 71 -1.14 -8.36 -5.83
C GLY A 71 -2.57 -8.79 -5.57
N ARG A 72 -3.08 -8.38 -4.41
CA ARG A 72 -4.44 -8.68 -3.96
C ARG A 72 -5.49 -7.66 -4.39
N SER A 73 -5.06 -6.55 -5.01
CA SER A 73 -6.00 -5.55 -5.52
C SER A 73 -6.76 -6.08 -6.72
N THR A 74 -8.01 -5.65 -6.89
CA THR A 74 -8.88 -6.16 -7.95
C THR A 74 -9.40 -5.02 -8.83
N PRO A 75 -9.58 -5.26 -10.15
CA PRO A 75 -9.16 -6.46 -10.88
C PRO A 75 -7.64 -6.53 -11.06
N HIS A 76 -7.10 -7.74 -11.25
CA HIS A 76 -5.66 -7.94 -11.43
C HIS A 76 -5.24 -7.63 -12.86
N ALA A 77 -4.08 -6.97 -13.03
CA ALA A 77 -3.58 -6.61 -14.38
C ALA A 77 -3.27 -7.81 -15.27
N GLY A 78 -3.00 -8.97 -14.67
CA GLY A 78 -2.79 -10.23 -15.41
C GLY A 78 -4.06 -10.84 -15.97
N ASP A 79 -5.25 -10.36 -15.56
CA ASP A 79 -6.51 -10.83 -16.10
C ASP A 79 -6.72 -10.22 -17.50
N PRO A 80 -6.89 -11.04 -18.54
CA PRO A 80 -7.10 -10.50 -19.91
C PRO A 80 -8.32 -9.61 -20.05
N ALA A 81 -9.31 -9.74 -19.16
CA ALA A 81 -10.51 -8.91 -19.17
C ALA A 81 -10.32 -7.56 -18.47
N THR A 82 -9.19 -7.34 -17.83
CA THR A 82 -8.93 -6.11 -17.08
C THR A 82 -8.64 -4.94 -18.02
N ASP A 83 -9.39 -3.85 -17.83
CA ASP A 83 -9.12 -2.59 -18.51
C ASP A 83 -8.04 -1.82 -17.72
N LEU A 84 -6.88 -1.61 -18.36
CA LEU A 84 -5.74 -0.94 -17.74
C LEU A 84 -5.74 0.58 -17.93
N SER A 85 -6.74 1.16 -18.60
CA SER A 85 -6.80 2.59 -18.85
C SER A 85 -6.86 3.42 -17.56
N ALA A 86 -7.35 2.83 -16.46
CA ALA A 86 -7.42 3.47 -15.15
C ALA A 86 -6.16 3.29 -14.30
N ASN A 87 -5.09 2.69 -14.84
CA ASN A 87 -3.88 2.39 -14.07
C ASN A 87 -2.75 3.38 -14.41
N THR A 88 -2.97 4.67 -14.10
CA THR A 88 -2.01 5.74 -14.37
C THR A 88 -1.40 6.28 -13.07
N THR A 89 -0.35 7.09 -13.19
CA THR A 89 0.26 7.77 -12.05
C THR A 89 -0.75 8.66 -11.30
N HIS A 90 -1.64 9.33 -12.02
CA HIS A 90 -2.69 10.14 -11.40
C HIS A 90 -3.63 9.29 -10.56
N HIS A 91 -3.97 8.10 -11.03
CA HIS A 91 -4.80 7.18 -10.27
C HIS A 91 -4.08 6.67 -9.03
N LEU A 92 -2.78 6.39 -9.14
CA LEU A 92 -1.97 5.98 -7.99
C LEU A 92 -1.99 7.05 -6.89
N ILE A 93 -1.75 8.30 -7.25
CA ILE A 93 -1.76 9.41 -6.30
C ILE A 93 -3.13 9.56 -5.65
N ALA A 94 -4.20 9.50 -6.45
CA ALA A 94 -5.56 9.60 -5.94
C ALA A 94 -5.89 8.45 -4.98
N ASP A 95 -5.46 7.24 -5.30
CA ASP A 95 -5.68 6.06 -4.46
C ASP A 95 -4.96 6.19 -3.13
N MET A 96 -3.72 6.68 -3.14
CA MET A 96 -2.96 6.92 -1.92
C MET A 96 -3.65 7.94 -1.02
N GLU A 97 -4.19 9.01 -1.58
CA GLU A 97 -4.92 10.01 -0.82
C GLU A 97 -6.22 9.44 -0.23
N ARG A 98 -6.94 8.62 -0.99
CA ARG A 98 -8.14 7.96 -0.48
C ARG A 98 -7.82 7.00 0.65
N LEU A 99 -6.73 6.24 0.53
CA LEU A 99 -6.27 5.35 1.58
C LEU A 99 -5.89 6.14 2.84
N ARG A 100 -5.15 7.22 2.67
CA ARG A 100 -4.77 8.09 3.78
C ARG A 100 -6.00 8.60 4.53
N GLU A 101 -6.99 9.10 3.81
CA GLU A 101 -8.24 9.61 4.39
C GLU A 101 -9.03 8.48 5.06
N HIS A 102 -9.11 7.32 4.42
CA HIS A 102 -9.80 6.15 4.96
C HIS A 102 -9.22 5.72 6.31
N LEU A 103 -7.91 5.81 6.46
CA LEU A 103 -7.22 5.45 7.70
C LEU A 103 -7.17 6.59 8.71
N GLY A 104 -7.72 7.76 8.37
CA GLY A 104 -7.71 8.90 9.27
C GLY A 104 -6.32 9.52 9.48
N ILE A 105 -5.42 9.32 8.54
CA ILE A 105 -4.04 9.81 8.63
C ILE A 105 -3.96 11.21 8.03
N ARG A 106 -3.39 12.13 8.78
CA ARG A 106 -3.26 13.51 8.34
C ARG A 106 -2.10 13.71 7.37
N ARG A 107 -0.95 13.10 7.68
CA ARG A 107 0.26 13.14 6.86
C ARG A 107 1.00 11.83 7.04
N TRP A 108 1.69 11.40 6.02
CA TRP A 108 2.57 10.25 6.13
C TRP A 108 3.86 10.44 5.37
N LEU A 109 4.89 9.71 5.81
CA LEU A 109 6.15 9.60 5.09
C LEU A 109 5.96 8.61 3.96
N LEU A 110 6.32 9.01 2.75
CA LEU A 110 6.29 8.12 1.59
C LEU A 110 7.67 7.49 1.42
N TRP A 111 7.71 6.17 1.43
CA TRP A 111 8.91 5.41 1.09
C TRP A 111 8.63 4.56 -0.14
N GLY A 112 9.41 4.74 -1.21
CA GLY A 112 9.26 3.98 -2.44
C GLY A 112 10.46 3.09 -2.70
N GLY A 113 10.20 1.91 -3.28
CA GLY A 113 11.24 1.03 -3.78
C GLY A 113 11.73 1.48 -5.15
N SER A 114 12.32 0.55 -5.92
CA SER A 114 12.92 0.86 -7.22
C SER A 114 11.97 1.49 -8.24
N TRP A 115 10.68 1.27 -8.09
CA TRP A 115 9.65 1.84 -8.95
C TRP A 115 9.07 3.13 -8.37
N GLY A 116 8.78 3.09 -7.08
CA GLY A 116 8.12 4.18 -6.40
C GLY A 116 8.88 5.47 -6.41
#